data_c4ce7604dc152658fca8b74ea8cf1bce
#
_entry.id   c4ce7604dc152658fca8b74ea8cf1bce
#
_cell.length_a   1.000
_cell.length_b   1.000
_cell.length_c   1.000
_cell.angle_alpha   90.00
_cell.angle_beta   90.00
_cell.angle_gamma   90.00
#
_symmetry.space_group_name_H-M   'P 1'
#
loop_
_entity.id
_entity.type
_entity.pdbx_description
1 polymer ?
#
loop_
_entity_poly.entity_id
_entity_poly.type
_entity_poly.pdbx_seq_one_letter_code
_entity_poly.pdbx_strand_id
1 'polypeptide(L)'
;LSRHNILLLGLRGQAKTRMARMMTRLLDEWIPVVKGSEINDDPFHPISRYARDLIAGQGDDTVIEWMHRDERYTEKLATPDVSVADLVGDVDPIKAANLKLPYSDERVIHFGLIPRSHRCIFVINELPDLQARIQVALFNILQEGDMQIRGFKLRLPLDIEFVFTANPEDYTNRGSIVTPLKDRIESQILTHYPKDLESAREITRQEAHPSREQAEAIRIPPLAEDLLEQIACEARSGEYIDPKSGVSARLTISAKENLYSTVERRIILNKETTGCVRIADFQGVIPSITGKIELVYEGEQEGTQIVAQNLVGKAVRTLFARYFPSPEKSKKKKEPNPYQPVLDWFSSGHELDLLHDIPAKQYQKTLSGVPGLKEIVQQFHPPAKGDEQLLLME
;
A
#
# COMPACT_ATOMS: atom_id res chain seq x y z
N LEU A 1 16.30 6.71 16.46
CA LEU A 1 17.13 7.54 17.34
C LEU A 1 16.61 7.55 18.78
N SER A 2 15.31 7.75 19.01
CA SER A 2 14.69 7.75 20.33
C SER A 2 14.43 6.34 20.90
N ARG A 3 14.51 5.30 20.07
CA ARG A 3 14.19 3.91 20.41
C ARG A 3 12.76 3.76 20.99
N HIS A 4 11.83 4.51 20.44
CA HIS A 4 10.41 4.44 20.81
C HIS A 4 9.69 3.38 20.03
N ASN A 5 8.92 2.56 20.69
CA ASN A 5 7.94 1.71 20.04
C ASN A 5 6.92 2.60 19.28
N ILE A 6 6.52 2.20 18.09
CA ILE A 6 5.76 3.03 17.17
C ILE A 6 4.39 2.40 16.87
N LEU A 7 3.33 3.19 16.94
CA LEU A 7 2.02 2.85 16.39
C LEU A 7 1.75 3.65 15.12
N LEU A 8 1.67 2.97 13.97
CA LEU A 8 1.21 3.54 12.72
C LEU A 8 -0.31 3.41 12.64
N LEU A 9 -1.01 4.52 12.79
CA LEU A 9 -2.48 4.58 12.81
C LEU A 9 -3.01 5.27 11.56
N GLY A 10 -3.92 4.64 10.85
CA GLY A 10 -4.56 5.22 9.67
C GLY A 10 -5.33 4.22 8.85
N LEU A 11 -6.12 4.69 7.89
CA LEU A 11 -7.00 3.88 7.07
C LEU A 11 -6.24 2.84 6.24
N ARG A 12 -6.96 1.89 5.68
CA ARG A 12 -6.38 0.84 4.83
C ARG A 12 -5.69 1.43 3.59
N GLY A 13 -4.62 0.78 3.15
CA GLY A 13 -3.88 1.19 1.96
C GLY A 13 -3.08 2.49 2.07
N GLN A 14 -2.76 2.93 3.29
CA GLN A 14 -1.86 4.07 3.55
C GLN A 14 -0.41 3.65 3.77
N ALA A 15 0.00 2.53 3.19
CA ALA A 15 1.37 2.02 3.17
C ALA A 15 2.02 1.74 4.56
N LYS A 16 1.24 1.56 5.64
CA LYS A 16 1.76 1.34 7.00
C LYS A 16 2.81 0.22 7.06
N THR A 17 2.47 -0.98 6.57
CA THR A 17 3.39 -2.13 6.52
C THR A 17 4.59 -1.87 5.62
N ARG A 18 4.41 -1.14 4.51
CA ARG A 18 5.51 -0.74 3.62
C ARG A 18 6.50 0.15 4.35
N MET A 19 6.01 1.17 5.07
CA MET A 19 6.85 2.05 5.88
C MET A 19 7.61 1.27 6.94
N ALA A 20 6.94 0.39 7.69
CA ALA A 20 7.59 -0.45 8.69
C ALA A 20 8.71 -1.30 8.08
N ARG A 21 8.48 -1.93 6.93
CA ARG A 21 9.49 -2.74 6.23
C ARG A 21 10.69 -1.90 5.75
N MET A 22 10.43 -0.68 5.28
CA MET A 22 11.49 0.23 4.83
C MET A 22 12.38 0.76 5.97
N MET A 23 11.92 0.67 7.23
CA MET A 23 12.73 1.06 8.39
C MET A 23 14.01 0.22 8.54
N THR A 24 14.07 -0.99 7.98
CA THR A 24 15.31 -1.80 7.94
C THR A 24 16.48 -1.06 7.29
N ARG A 25 16.19 -0.14 6.38
CA ARG A 25 17.23 0.69 5.73
C ARG A 25 17.89 1.70 6.66
N LEU A 26 17.32 1.93 7.85
CA LEU A 26 17.88 2.78 8.89
C LEU A 26 18.84 2.01 9.82
N LEU A 27 18.89 0.68 9.71
CA LEU A 27 19.76 -0.19 10.47
C LEU A 27 21.15 -0.31 9.79
N ASP A 28 22.15 -0.67 10.60
CA ASP A 28 23.45 -1.07 10.08
C ASP A 28 23.30 -2.22 9.08
N GLU A 29 24.03 -2.17 7.98
CA GLU A 29 23.90 -3.13 6.89
C GLU A 29 24.20 -4.55 7.34
N TRP A 30 25.21 -4.73 8.20
CA TRP A 30 25.63 -6.01 8.75
C TRP A 30 25.88 -5.90 10.24
N ILE A 31 25.45 -6.92 10.98
CA ILE A 31 25.78 -7.07 12.40
C ILE A 31 26.33 -8.47 12.68
N PRO A 32 27.29 -8.61 13.62
CA PRO A 32 27.76 -9.93 14.05
C PRO A 32 26.74 -10.60 14.96
N VAL A 33 26.54 -11.90 14.80
CA VAL A 33 25.76 -12.76 15.69
C VAL A 33 26.54 -14.02 16.02
N VAL A 34 26.34 -14.57 17.22
CA VAL A 34 26.97 -15.83 17.61
C VAL A 34 26.38 -16.96 16.77
N LYS A 35 27.21 -17.73 16.08
CA LYS A 35 26.76 -18.84 15.23
C LYS A 35 25.90 -19.83 15.98
N GLY A 36 24.72 -20.14 15.43
CA GLY A 36 23.77 -21.08 16.01
C GLY A 36 22.93 -20.51 17.17
N SER A 37 23.06 -19.22 17.50
CA SER A 37 22.14 -18.56 18.43
C SER A 37 20.73 -18.48 17.85
N GLU A 38 19.73 -18.96 18.61
CA GLU A 38 18.32 -18.86 18.23
C GLU A 38 17.77 -17.44 18.38
N ILE A 39 18.47 -16.54 19.10
CA ILE A 39 18.00 -15.19 19.43
C ILE A 39 18.98 -14.08 19.01
N ASN A 40 19.79 -14.32 17.99
CA ASN A 40 20.70 -13.33 17.40
C ASN A 40 21.65 -12.68 18.43
N ASP A 41 22.23 -13.50 19.33
CA ASP A 41 23.13 -13.00 20.38
C ASP A 41 24.28 -12.16 19.82
N ASP A 42 24.53 -11.02 20.49
CA ASP A 42 25.71 -10.23 20.26
C ASP A 42 26.95 -10.94 20.83
N PRO A 43 28.01 -11.16 20.04
CA PRO A 43 29.23 -11.77 20.56
C PRO A 43 29.85 -11.05 21.77
N PHE A 44 29.66 -9.74 21.87
CA PHE A 44 30.19 -8.94 22.98
C PHE A 44 29.23 -8.82 24.17
N HIS A 45 27.93 -9.01 23.95
CA HIS A 45 26.89 -8.89 24.97
C HIS A 45 25.87 -10.03 24.86
N PRO A 46 26.30 -11.29 25.02
CA PRO A 46 25.41 -12.45 24.86
C PRO A 46 24.36 -12.49 25.97
N ILE A 47 23.11 -12.70 25.60
CA ILE A 47 21.98 -12.79 26.55
C ILE A 47 21.47 -14.21 26.78
N SER A 48 21.62 -15.11 25.78
CA SER A 48 21.25 -16.52 25.94
C SER A 48 22.32 -17.32 26.71
N ARG A 49 21.88 -18.36 27.39
CA ARG A 49 22.79 -19.30 28.01
C ARG A 49 23.68 -20.01 26.99
N TYR A 50 23.10 -20.38 25.84
CA TYR A 50 23.84 -20.99 24.75
C TYR A 50 25.07 -20.16 24.34
N ALA A 51 24.85 -18.89 24.01
CA ALA A 51 25.93 -18.01 23.56
C ALA A 51 26.95 -17.74 24.67
N ARG A 52 26.50 -17.54 25.91
CA ARG A 52 27.39 -17.34 27.06
C ARG A 52 28.29 -18.56 27.32
N ASP A 53 27.71 -19.77 27.33
CA ASP A 53 28.47 -21.02 27.53
C ASP A 53 29.48 -21.25 26.38
N LEU A 54 29.06 -20.97 25.13
CA LEU A 54 29.92 -21.09 23.93
C LEU A 54 31.11 -20.14 23.98
N ILE A 55 30.87 -18.86 24.26
CA ILE A 55 31.92 -17.84 24.37
C ILE A 55 32.86 -18.11 25.55
N ALA A 56 32.31 -18.54 26.68
CA ALA A 56 33.12 -18.92 27.87
C ALA A 56 34.04 -20.12 27.56
N GLY A 57 33.64 -21.03 26.68
CA GLY A 57 34.43 -22.21 26.32
C GLY A 57 35.43 -21.96 25.20
N GLN A 58 35.12 -21.09 24.24
CA GLN A 58 35.92 -20.87 23.04
C GLN A 58 36.66 -19.52 23.03
N GLY A 59 36.25 -18.55 23.84
CA GLY A 59 36.87 -17.24 23.89
C GLY A 59 36.83 -16.55 22.53
N ASP A 60 37.98 -16.04 22.10
CA ASP A 60 38.15 -15.32 20.81
C ASP A 60 38.00 -16.22 19.57
N ASP A 61 38.02 -17.55 19.75
CA ASP A 61 37.79 -18.52 18.66
C ASP A 61 36.29 -18.78 18.42
N THR A 62 35.41 -18.12 19.15
CA THR A 62 33.95 -18.26 18.97
C THR A 62 33.56 -17.86 17.55
N VAL A 63 32.92 -18.80 16.84
CA VAL A 63 32.48 -18.55 15.45
C VAL A 63 31.28 -17.61 15.43
N ILE A 64 31.37 -16.58 14.62
CA ILE A 64 30.29 -15.63 14.37
C ILE A 64 29.75 -15.76 12.95
N GLU A 65 28.53 -15.30 12.75
CA GLU A 65 27.87 -15.12 11.45
C GLU A 65 27.50 -13.66 11.30
N TRP A 66 27.41 -13.19 10.06
CA TRP A 66 27.01 -11.83 9.76
C TRP A 66 25.56 -11.85 9.29
N MET A 67 24.70 -11.10 9.99
CA MET A 67 23.30 -10.95 9.66
C MET A 67 23.09 -9.64 8.91
N HIS A 68 22.52 -9.72 7.70
CA HIS A 68 22.16 -8.55 6.91
C HIS A 68 20.91 -7.86 7.47
N ARG A 69 20.82 -6.53 7.32
CA ARG A 69 19.67 -5.73 7.82
C ARG A 69 18.31 -6.19 7.29
N ASP A 70 18.24 -6.78 6.09
CA ASP A 70 16.97 -7.28 5.55
C ASP A 70 16.45 -8.51 6.30
N GLU A 71 17.33 -9.25 6.98
CA GLU A 71 16.98 -10.37 7.86
C GLU A 71 16.53 -9.89 9.25
N ARG A 72 16.79 -8.62 9.58
CA ARG A 72 16.44 -7.99 10.86
C ARG A 72 15.01 -7.43 10.87
N TYR A 73 14.10 -8.09 10.18
CA TYR A 73 12.70 -7.74 10.09
C TYR A 73 11.83 -8.97 10.29
N THR A 74 10.95 -8.91 11.28
CA THR A 74 9.96 -9.95 11.54
C THR A 74 8.58 -9.32 11.56
N GLU A 75 7.62 -9.94 10.88
CA GLU A 75 6.25 -9.45 10.75
C GLU A 75 5.27 -10.53 11.19
N LYS A 76 4.31 -10.17 12.03
CA LYS A 76 3.19 -11.02 12.42
C LYS A 76 1.88 -10.28 12.23
N LEU A 77 0.96 -10.89 11.51
CA LEU A 77 -0.43 -10.44 11.46
C LEU A 77 -1.12 -10.86 12.78
N ALA A 78 -1.77 -9.92 13.43
CA ALA A 78 -2.61 -10.20 14.58
C ALA A 78 -3.88 -10.92 14.11
N THR A 79 -3.98 -12.20 14.45
CA THR A 79 -5.14 -13.04 14.17
C THR A 79 -5.63 -13.68 15.46
N PRO A 80 -6.92 -14.05 15.58
CA PRO A 80 -7.46 -14.61 16.82
C PRO A 80 -6.82 -15.93 17.27
N ASP A 81 -6.15 -16.65 16.38
CA ASP A 81 -5.46 -17.91 16.64
C ASP A 81 -4.03 -17.74 17.16
N VAL A 82 -3.47 -16.53 17.13
CA VAL A 82 -2.14 -16.26 17.72
C VAL A 82 -2.13 -16.61 19.20
N SER A 83 -1.12 -17.34 19.61
CA SER A 83 -0.92 -17.72 21.01
C SER A 83 0.27 -17.00 21.67
N VAL A 84 0.30 -16.98 22.99
CA VAL A 84 1.48 -16.46 23.73
C VAL A 84 2.71 -17.29 23.41
N ALA A 85 2.56 -18.61 23.23
CA ALA A 85 3.67 -19.50 22.89
C ALA A 85 4.28 -19.15 21.52
N ASP A 86 3.47 -18.76 20.53
CA ASP A 86 3.98 -18.34 19.22
C ASP A 86 4.84 -17.07 19.31
N LEU A 87 4.44 -16.12 20.15
CA LEU A 87 5.12 -14.85 20.29
C LEU A 87 6.30 -14.92 21.27
N VAL A 88 6.10 -15.48 22.43
CA VAL A 88 7.08 -15.48 23.52
C VAL A 88 7.88 -16.78 23.55
N GLY A 89 7.21 -17.91 23.37
CA GLY A 89 7.79 -19.24 23.45
C GLY A 89 7.22 -20.06 24.60
N ASP A 90 7.62 -21.30 24.66
CA ASP A 90 7.19 -22.27 25.69
C ASP A 90 8.27 -23.35 25.87
N VAL A 91 8.07 -24.23 26.84
CA VAL A 91 8.91 -25.40 27.04
C VAL A 91 8.74 -26.40 25.90
N ASP A 92 9.85 -26.88 25.35
CA ASP A 92 9.86 -27.95 24.36
C ASP A 92 10.09 -29.31 25.04
N PRO A 93 9.04 -30.15 25.18
CA PRO A 93 9.17 -31.47 25.80
C PRO A 93 10.12 -32.42 25.03
N ILE A 94 10.22 -32.22 23.71
CA ILE A 94 11.09 -33.04 22.85
C ILE A 94 12.55 -32.68 23.09
N LYS A 95 12.87 -31.36 23.14
CA LYS A 95 14.22 -30.91 23.52
C LYS A 95 14.60 -31.41 24.92
N ALA A 96 13.69 -31.31 25.89
CA ALA A 96 13.93 -31.79 27.26
C ALA A 96 14.25 -33.27 27.30
N ALA A 97 13.48 -34.11 26.60
CA ALA A 97 13.72 -35.56 26.53
C ALA A 97 15.04 -35.87 25.82
N ASN A 98 15.32 -35.25 24.68
CA ASN A 98 16.55 -35.50 23.93
C ASN A 98 17.81 -35.07 24.66
N LEU A 99 17.77 -33.94 25.34
CA LEU A 99 18.89 -33.42 26.12
C LEU A 99 18.98 -34.00 27.54
N LYS A 100 17.97 -34.79 27.97
CA LYS A 100 17.83 -35.31 29.34
C LYS A 100 17.93 -34.23 30.42
N LEU A 101 17.30 -33.09 30.15
CA LEU A 101 17.31 -31.93 31.02
C LEU A 101 15.95 -31.75 31.70
N PRO A 102 15.94 -31.19 32.94
CA PRO A 102 14.69 -30.82 33.59
C PRO A 102 14.01 -29.68 32.86
N TYR A 103 12.68 -29.60 32.92
CA TYR A 103 11.88 -28.52 32.34
C TYR A 103 12.23 -27.12 32.83
N SER A 104 13.01 -26.99 33.89
CA SER A 104 13.51 -25.73 34.43
C SER A 104 14.83 -25.25 33.80
N ASP A 105 15.40 -26.01 32.88
CA ASP A 105 16.63 -25.63 32.19
C ASP A 105 16.32 -24.76 30.97
N GLU A 106 17.01 -23.62 30.84
CA GLU A 106 16.83 -22.66 29.73
C GLU A 106 16.98 -23.29 28.33
N ARG A 107 17.83 -24.30 28.21
CA ARG A 107 18.12 -25.01 26.94
C ARG A 107 16.94 -25.81 26.40
N VAL A 108 15.91 -26.07 27.18
CA VAL A 108 14.68 -26.75 26.73
C VAL A 108 13.60 -25.79 26.25
N ILE A 109 13.89 -24.50 26.21
CA ILE A 109 12.96 -23.49 25.74
C ILE A 109 12.93 -23.54 24.22
N HIS A 110 11.73 -23.47 23.67
CA HIS A 110 11.46 -23.09 22.29
C HIS A 110 11.12 -21.61 22.27
N PHE A 111 12.01 -20.79 21.77
CA PHE A 111 11.81 -19.34 21.68
C PHE A 111 10.75 -19.01 20.62
N GLY A 112 9.81 -18.13 20.96
CA GLY A 112 8.82 -17.60 20.02
C GLY A 112 9.40 -16.52 19.09
N LEU A 113 8.53 -15.87 18.34
CA LEU A 113 8.95 -14.87 17.34
C LEU A 113 9.63 -13.64 17.96
N ILE A 114 9.17 -13.18 19.14
CA ILE A 114 9.72 -11.99 19.79
C ILE A 114 11.18 -12.19 20.21
N PRO A 115 11.55 -13.19 21.02
CA PRO A 115 12.95 -13.38 21.39
C PRO A 115 13.85 -13.66 20.17
N ARG A 116 13.36 -14.35 19.15
CA ARG A 116 14.09 -14.55 17.88
C ARG A 116 14.31 -13.26 17.12
N SER A 117 13.54 -12.21 17.40
CA SER A 117 13.68 -10.88 16.81
C SER A 117 14.56 -9.94 17.65
N HIS A 118 15.34 -10.46 18.57
CA HIS A 118 16.33 -9.66 19.30
C HIS A 118 17.28 -8.96 18.30
N ARG A 119 17.55 -7.67 18.52
CA ARG A 119 18.32 -6.77 17.66
C ARG A 119 17.67 -6.50 16.29
N CYS A 120 16.34 -6.68 16.20
CA CYS A 120 15.55 -6.54 14.97
C CYS A 120 14.37 -5.59 15.15
N ILE A 121 13.70 -5.30 14.04
CA ILE A 121 12.38 -4.65 14.02
C ILE A 121 11.31 -5.75 14.04
N PHE A 122 10.41 -5.70 15.02
CA PHE A 122 9.28 -6.61 15.13
C PHE A 122 7.96 -5.89 14.87
N VAL A 123 7.26 -6.31 13.83
CA VAL A 123 6.01 -5.67 13.38
C VAL A 123 4.81 -6.53 13.75
N ILE A 124 3.84 -5.95 14.46
CA ILE A 124 2.51 -6.55 14.65
C ILE A 124 1.51 -5.74 13.84
N ASN A 125 1.03 -6.36 12.76
CA ASN A 125 0.01 -5.77 11.91
C ASN A 125 -1.39 -6.02 12.48
N GLU A 126 -2.27 -5.00 12.36
CA GLU A 126 -3.66 -5.03 12.80
C GLU A 126 -3.80 -5.34 14.29
N LEU A 127 -3.03 -4.64 15.12
CA LEU A 127 -2.93 -4.85 16.57
C LEU A 127 -4.30 -5.01 17.29
N PRO A 128 -5.39 -4.30 16.94
CA PRO A 128 -6.71 -4.48 17.56
C PRO A 128 -7.27 -5.91 17.45
N ASP A 129 -6.89 -6.67 16.42
CA ASP A 129 -7.35 -8.06 16.22
C ASP A 129 -6.65 -9.05 17.18
N LEU A 130 -5.58 -8.63 17.83
CA LEU A 130 -4.87 -9.45 18.81
C LEU A 130 -5.68 -9.56 20.11
N GLN A 131 -5.92 -10.78 20.57
CA GLN A 131 -6.67 -11.01 21.80
C GLN A 131 -6.08 -10.24 23.00
N ALA A 132 -6.95 -9.64 23.84
CA ALA A 132 -6.55 -8.82 24.96
C ALA A 132 -5.53 -9.52 25.92
N ARG A 133 -5.69 -10.84 26.14
CA ARG A 133 -4.75 -11.62 26.96
C ARG A 133 -3.33 -11.64 26.40
N ILE A 134 -3.19 -11.58 25.08
CA ILE A 134 -1.90 -11.58 24.39
C ILE A 134 -1.31 -10.18 24.41
N GLN A 135 -2.15 -9.16 24.22
CA GLN A 135 -1.72 -7.77 24.39
C GLN A 135 -1.15 -7.53 25.80
N VAL A 136 -1.76 -8.13 26.83
CA VAL A 136 -1.25 -8.07 28.22
C VAL A 136 0.12 -8.73 28.35
N ALA A 137 0.36 -9.84 27.65
CA ALA A 137 1.66 -10.52 27.69
C ALA A 137 2.81 -9.66 27.12
N LEU A 138 2.51 -8.66 26.28
CA LEU A 138 3.50 -7.74 25.74
C LEU A 138 3.90 -6.61 26.72
N PHE A 139 3.15 -6.38 27.81
CA PHE A 139 3.40 -5.25 28.71
C PHE A 139 4.81 -5.23 29.29
N ASN A 140 5.25 -6.36 29.83
CA ASN A 140 6.58 -6.44 30.43
C ASN A 140 7.69 -6.24 29.41
N ILE A 141 7.48 -6.77 28.19
CA ILE A 141 8.46 -6.66 27.11
C ILE A 141 8.61 -5.20 26.67
N LEU A 142 7.49 -4.48 26.53
CA LEU A 142 7.51 -3.07 26.12
C LEU A 142 8.00 -2.13 27.23
N GLN A 143 7.70 -2.43 28.49
CA GLN A 143 8.03 -1.55 29.62
C GLN A 143 9.43 -1.80 30.17
N GLU A 144 9.77 -3.06 30.41
CA GLU A 144 11.01 -3.45 31.07
C GLU A 144 12.09 -3.90 30.08
N GLY A 145 11.74 -4.06 28.80
CA GLY A 145 12.63 -4.63 27.79
C GLY A 145 13.00 -6.08 28.06
N ASP A 146 12.33 -6.72 29.04
CA ASP A 146 12.62 -8.10 29.41
C ASP A 146 11.43 -9.03 29.16
N MET A 147 11.72 -10.30 28.97
CA MET A 147 10.73 -11.32 28.68
C MET A 147 10.78 -12.41 29.75
N GLN A 148 9.59 -12.79 30.23
CA GLN A 148 9.44 -13.91 31.16
C GLN A 148 8.66 -15.05 30.49
N ILE A 149 9.30 -16.21 30.32
CA ILE A 149 8.67 -17.43 29.85
C ILE A 149 7.98 -18.13 31.01
N ARG A 150 6.77 -18.62 30.78
CA ARG A 150 5.95 -19.28 31.81
C ARG A 150 6.73 -20.42 32.48
N GLY A 151 6.80 -20.37 33.80
CA GLY A 151 7.50 -21.37 34.61
C GLY A 151 9.01 -21.15 34.77
N PHE A 152 9.61 -20.20 34.09
CA PHE A 152 11.02 -19.84 34.22
C PHE A 152 11.21 -18.53 34.98
N LYS A 153 12.23 -18.45 35.81
CA LYS A 153 12.72 -17.17 36.39
C LYS A 153 13.73 -16.50 35.44
N LEU A 154 13.60 -16.77 34.16
CA LEU A 154 14.50 -16.23 33.13
C LEU A 154 14.02 -14.85 32.70
N ARG A 155 14.92 -13.87 32.77
CA ARG A 155 14.75 -12.56 32.19
C ARG A 155 15.76 -12.40 31.08
N LEU A 156 15.26 -12.16 29.86
CA LEU A 156 16.06 -11.86 28.68
C LEU A 156 15.91 -10.39 28.34
N PRO A 157 16.95 -9.57 28.52
CA PRO A 157 16.93 -8.17 28.09
C PRO A 157 16.95 -8.12 26.56
N LEU A 158 15.80 -7.85 25.94
CA LEU A 158 15.66 -7.82 24.50
C LEU A 158 15.85 -6.41 23.98
N ASP A 159 16.64 -6.27 22.92
CA ASP A 159 16.76 -5.03 22.12
C ASP A 159 15.92 -5.20 20.87
N ILE A 160 14.67 -4.74 20.89
CA ILE A 160 13.70 -4.88 19.81
C ILE A 160 13.00 -3.54 19.60
N GLU A 161 12.91 -3.11 18.34
CA GLU A 161 12.07 -1.99 17.94
C GLU A 161 10.69 -2.54 17.55
N PHE A 162 9.67 -2.26 18.33
CA PHE A 162 8.30 -2.67 18.00
C PHE A 162 7.60 -1.63 17.13
N VAL A 163 7.01 -2.11 16.04
CA VAL A 163 6.14 -1.31 15.18
C VAL A 163 4.76 -1.97 15.12
N PHE A 164 3.76 -1.24 15.55
CA PHE A 164 2.37 -1.68 15.50
C PHE A 164 1.64 -0.97 14.37
N THR A 165 0.72 -1.67 13.71
CA THR A 165 -0.21 -1.03 12.79
C THR A 165 -1.64 -1.22 13.25
N ALA A 166 -2.48 -0.21 13.03
CA ALA A 166 -3.90 -0.27 13.30
C ALA A 166 -4.69 0.59 12.31
N ASN A 167 -5.93 0.19 12.05
CA ASN A 167 -6.90 1.03 11.35
C ASN A 167 -7.88 1.61 12.37
N PRO A 168 -8.32 2.87 12.25
CA PRO A 168 -9.29 3.45 13.16
C PRO A 168 -10.62 2.69 13.25
N GLU A 169 -11.03 2.03 12.17
CA GLU A 169 -12.25 1.22 12.10
C GLU A 169 -12.18 -0.05 12.95
N ASP A 170 -11.00 -0.64 13.07
CA ASP A 170 -10.81 -1.90 13.80
C ASP A 170 -11.14 -1.74 15.27
N TYR A 171 -11.01 -0.50 15.81
CA TYR A 171 -11.38 -0.18 17.20
C TYR A 171 -12.88 -0.31 17.52
N THR A 172 -13.73 -0.32 16.50
CA THR A 172 -15.18 -0.36 16.69
C THR A 172 -15.79 -1.71 16.35
N ASN A 173 -15.17 -2.47 15.45
CA ASN A 173 -15.78 -3.66 14.84
C ASN A 173 -15.09 -4.98 15.19
N ARG A 174 -13.79 -5.01 15.43
CA ARG A 174 -13.01 -6.25 15.58
C ARG A 174 -12.32 -6.40 16.92
N GLY A 175 -12.03 -5.32 17.61
CA GLY A 175 -11.33 -5.32 18.87
C GLY A 175 -10.84 -3.95 19.27
N SER A 176 -10.11 -3.86 20.38
CA SER A 176 -9.52 -2.61 20.83
C SER A 176 -8.09 -2.85 21.31
N ILE A 177 -7.26 -1.85 21.16
CA ILE A 177 -5.98 -1.84 21.88
C ILE A 177 -6.31 -1.56 23.34
N VAL A 178 -5.91 -2.47 24.24
CA VAL A 178 -6.12 -2.28 25.67
C VAL A 178 -5.37 -1.04 26.14
N THR A 179 -6.03 -0.19 26.93
CA THR A 179 -5.49 1.10 27.36
C THR A 179 -4.06 1.01 27.92
N PRO A 180 -3.72 0.02 28.78
CA PRO A 180 -2.35 -0.11 29.29
C PRO A 180 -1.30 -0.43 28.23
N LEU A 181 -1.67 -1.08 27.11
CA LEU A 181 -0.73 -1.32 26.01
C LEU A 181 -0.50 -0.02 25.23
N LYS A 182 -1.58 0.71 24.95
CA LYS A 182 -1.51 1.99 24.23
C LYS A 182 -0.64 3.01 24.98
N ASP A 183 -0.70 3.03 26.31
CA ASP A 183 0.12 3.91 27.16
C ASP A 183 1.62 3.58 27.12
N ARG A 184 1.98 2.35 26.75
CA ARG A 184 3.37 1.87 26.64
C ARG A 184 3.94 1.97 25.23
N ILE A 185 3.16 2.42 24.27
CA ILE A 185 3.63 2.74 22.92
C ILE A 185 3.92 4.23 22.87
N GLU A 186 5.20 4.58 22.90
CA GLU A 186 5.66 5.95 23.16
C GLU A 186 5.36 6.89 22.00
N SER A 187 5.24 6.38 20.78
CA SER A 187 5.04 7.21 19.60
C SER A 187 3.88 6.73 18.73
N GLN A 188 2.93 7.61 18.44
CA GLN A 188 1.85 7.36 17.50
C GLN A 188 2.00 8.26 16.28
N ILE A 189 2.05 7.66 15.09
CA ILE A 189 2.14 8.35 13.81
C ILE A 189 0.84 8.16 13.05
N LEU A 190 0.16 9.27 12.74
CA LEU A 190 -1.02 9.26 11.90
C LEU A 190 -0.60 9.23 10.43
N THR A 191 -1.02 8.19 9.72
CA THR A 191 -0.80 8.08 8.28
C THR A 191 -1.94 8.72 7.51
N HIS A 192 -1.70 9.10 6.27
CA HIS A 192 -2.70 9.70 5.39
C HIS A 192 -2.46 9.31 3.93
N TYR A 193 -3.46 9.50 3.08
CA TYR A 193 -3.29 9.37 1.63
C TYR A 193 -2.46 10.55 1.08
N PRO A 194 -1.85 10.41 -0.11
CA PRO A 194 -1.17 11.52 -0.76
C PRO A 194 -2.08 12.73 -0.89
N LYS A 195 -1.53 13.92 -0.63
CA LYS A 195 -2.29 15.19 -0.64
C LYS A 195 -2.37 15.83 -2.03
N ASP A 196 -1.44 15.46 -2.89
CA ASP A 196 -1.32 15.98 -4.25
C ASP A 196 -1.21 14.84 -5.26
N LEU A 197 -1.60 15.12 -6.51
CA LEU A 197 -1.58 14.13 -7.59
C LEU A 197 -0.17 13.70 -7.98
N GLU A 198 0.84 14.55 -7.82
CA GLU A 198 2.21 14.25 -8.19
C GLU A 198 2.78 13.14 -7.29
N SER A 199 2.65 13.32 -5.96
CA SER A 199 3.02 12.28 -5.00
C SER A 199 2.24 10.98 -5.20
N ALA A 200 0.95 11.08 -5.52
CA ALA A 200 0.10 9.92 -5.77
C ALA A 200 0.57 9.14 -7.00
N ARG A 201 0.84 9.83 -8.12
CA ARG A 201 1.39 9.22 -9.35
C ARG A 201 2.73 8.52 -9.09
N GLU A 202 3.61 9.17 -8.34
CA GLU A 202 4.92 8.59 -8.05
C GLU A 202 4.79 7.28 -7.27
N ILE A 203 3.90 7.23 -6.27
CA ILE A 203 3.59 5.99 -5.55
C ILE A 203 3.07 4.91 -6.49
N THR A 204 2.11 5.25 -7.35
CA THR A 204 1.53 4.31 -8.31
C THR A 204 2.56 3.84 -9.35
N ARG A 205 3.50 4.72 -9.77
CA ARG A 205 4.61 4.33 -10.66
C ARG A 205 5.57 3.35 -10.01
N GLN A 206 5.90 3.56 -8.73
CA GLN A 206 6.83 2.69 -7.99
C GLN A 206 6.24 1.31 -7.69
N GLU A 207 4.93 1.23 -7.46
CA GLU A 207 4.29 0.02 -6.95
C GLU A 207 3.54 -0.79 -8.03
N ALA A 208 3.23 -0.22 -9.20
CA ALA A 208 2.66 -0.97 -10.31
C ALA A 208 3.75 -1.74 -11.07
N HIS A 209 3.46 -2.98 -11.41
CA HIS A 209 4.41 -3.90 -12.03
C HIS A 209 3.93 -4.39 -13.41
N PRO A 210 3.89 -3.52 -14.45
CA PRO A 210 3.65 -3.98 -15.81
C PRO A 210 4.79 -4.90 -16.26
N SER A 211 4.52 -5.84 -17.18
CA SER A 211 5.60 -6.62 -17.80
C SER A 211 6.53 -5.70 -18.60
N ARG A 212 7.73 -6.19 -18.90
CA ARG A 212 8.69 -5.42 -19.71
C ARG A 212 8.11 -5.12 -21.10
N GLU A 213 7.47 -6.10 -21.70
CA GLU A 213 6.83 -6.00 -23.02
C GLU A 213 5.72 -4.95 -22.99
N GLN A 214 4.89 -4.95 -21.95
CA GLN A 214 3.84 -3.93 -21.75
C GLN A 214 4.44 -2.53 -21.63
N ALA A 215 5.48 -2.37 -20.81
CA ALA A 215 6.11 -1.08 -20.58
C ALA A 215 6.80 -0.51 -21.83
N GLU A 216 7.33 -1.38 -22.70
CA GLU A 216 7.96 -0.98 -23.97
C GLU A 216 6.91 -0.67 -25.08
N ALA A 217 5.78 -1.42 -25.10
CA ALA A 217 4.77 -1.29 -26.16
C ALA A 217 3.68 -0.25 -25.88
N ILE A 218 3.42 0.05 -24.59
CA ILE A 218 2.27 0.86 -24.18
C ILE A 218 2.72 2.16 -23.52
N ARG A 219 2.16 3.27 -24.01
CA ARG A 219 2.41 4.58 -23.44
C ARG A 219 1.19 5.06 -22.64
N ILE A 220 1.45 5.50 -21.41
CA ILE A 220 0.46 6.16 -20.56
C ILE A 220 0.85 7.64 -20.45
N PRO A 221 0.12 8.56 -21.10
CA PRO A 221 0.39 9.99 -20.96
C PRO A 221 0.17 10.49 -19.52
N PRO A 222 0.86 11.56 -19.09
CA PRO A 222 0.69 12.14 -17.76
C PRO A 222 -0.76 12.45 -17.38
N LEU A 223 -1.56 12.92 -18.33
CA LEU A 223 -2.99 13.18 -18.14
C LEU A 223 -3.78 11.92 -17.79
N ALA A 224 -3.45 10.77 -18.39
CA ALA A 224 -4.09 9.50 -18.07
C ALA A 224 -3.67 9.00 -16.66
N GLU A 225 -2.43 9.23 -16.24
CA GLU A 225 -2.00 8.96 -14.87
C GLU A 225 -2.71 9.90 -13.88
N ASP A 226 -2.87 11.18 -14.21
CA ASP A 226 -3.65 12.13 -13.40
C ASP A 226 -5.10 11.69 -13.27
N LEU A 227 -5.69 11.15 -14.34
CA LEU A 227 -7.06 10.64 -14.30
C LEU A 227 -7.20 9.45 -13.37
N LEU A 228 -6.24 8.52 -13.36
CA LEU A 228 -6.21 7.40 -12.40
C LEU A 228 -6.23 7.89 -10.95
N GLU A 229 -5.36 8.83 -10.61
CA GLU A 229 -5.27 9.37 -9.27
C GLU A 229 -6.50 10.22 -8.90
N GLN A 230 -7.05 10.96 -9.87
CA GLN A 230 -8.27 11.73 -9.67
C GLN A 230 -9.47 10.82 -9.36
N ILE A 231 -9.58 9.65 -9.99
CA ILE A 231 -10.62 8.64 -9.67
C ILE A 231 -10.53 8.24 -8.19
N ALA A 232 -9.32 7.99 -7.69
CA ALA A 232 -9.15 7.66 -6.27
C ALA A 232 -9.47 8.84 -5.33
N CYS A 233 -9.16 10.08 -5.75
CA CYS A 233 -9.54 11.28 -5.00
C CYS A 233 -11.07 11.44 -4.94
N GLU A 234 -11.76 11.28 -6.07
CA GLU A 234 -13.23 11.33 -6.13
C GLU A 234 -13.87 10.21 -5.30
N ALA A 235 -13.27 9.02 -5.31
CA ALA A 235 -13.74 7.91 -4.50
C ALA A 235 -13.62 8.19 -2.99
N ARG A 236 -12.52 8.83 -2.55
CA ARG A 236 -12.31 9.20 -1.14
C ARG A 236 -13.26 10.28 -0.63
N SER A 237 -13.79 11.10 -1.53
CA SER A 237 -14.75 12.18 -1.22
C SER A 237 -16.17 11.90 -1.70
N GLY A 238 -16.43 10.70 -2.24
CA GLY A 238 -17.71 10.32 -2.83
C GLY A 238 -18.80 10.10 -1.77
N GLU A 239 -20.00 10.63 -1.99
CA GLU A 239 -21.14 10.49 -1.09
C GLU A 239 -21.68 9.05 -0.98
N TYR A 240 -21.46 8.22 -2.02
CA TYR A 240 -21.86 6.81 -2.05
C TYR A 240 -20.84 5.85 -1.43
N ILE A 241 -19.69 6.37 -0.96
CA ILE A 241 -18.59 5.57 -0.44
C ILE A 241 -18.44 5.81 1.05
N ASP A 242 -18.27 4.72 1.81
CA ASP A 242 -18.07 4.83 3.25
C ASP A 242 -16.73 5.51 3.58
N PRO A 243 -16.75 6.72 4.16
CA PRO A 243 -15.53 7.46 4.48
C PRO A 243 -14.70 6.78 5.57
N LYS A 244 -15.33 5.92 6.39
CA LYS A 244 -14.64 5.19 7.46
C LYS A 244 -13.75 4.09 6.90
N SER A 245 -14.20 3.36 5.87
CA SER A 245 -13.43 2.27 5.28
C SER A 245 -12.22 2.77 4.48
N GLY A 246 -12.27 4.00 3.99
CA GLY A 246 -11.23 4.60 3.17
C GLY A 246 -11.07 3.93 1.79
N VAL A 247 -10.37 4.57 0.88
CA VAL A 247 -10.06 4.02 -0.45
C VAL A 247 -8.56 3.80 -0.60
N SER A 248 -8.18 2.54 -0.62
CA SER A 248 -6.78 2.11 -0.64
C SER A 248 -6.03 2.64 -1.87
N ALA A 249 -4.76 3.03 -1.68
CA ALA A 249 -3.85 3.31 -2.79
C ALA A 249 -3.63 2.10 -3.73
N ARG A 250 -3.97 0.88 -3.29
CA ARG A 250 -3.98 -0.30 -4.17
C ARG A 250 -4.99 -0.18 -5.31
N LEU A 251 -5.98 0.73 -5.21
CA LEU A 251 -6.92 1.01 -6.30
C LEU A 251 -6.16 1.49 -7.54
N THR A 252 -5.38 2.56 -7.42
CA THR A 252 -4.66 3.15 -8.55
C THR A 252 -3.56 2.25 -9.09
N ILE A 253 -2.90 1.47 -8.23
CA ILE A 253 -1.92 0.46 -8.64
C ILE A 253 -2.59 -0.60 -9.53
N SER A 254 -3.64 -1.26 -9.04
CA SER A 254 -4.37 -2.28 -9.82
C SER A 254 -5.04 -1.69 -11.06
N ALA A 255 -5.53 -0.45 -10.96
CA ALA A 255 -6.13 0.25 -12.09
C ALA A 255 -5.11 0.54 -13.21
N LYS A 256 -3.87 0.91 -12.84
CA LYS A 256 -2.79 1.10 -13.82
C LYS A 256 -2.42 -0.20 -14.51
N GLU A 257 -2.32 -1.31 -13.77
CA GLU A 257 -2.07 -2.64 -14.33
C GLU A 257 -3.20 -3.08 -15.29
N ASN A 258 -4.46 -2.81 -14.92
CA ASN A 258 -5.61 -3.07 -15.79
C ASN A 258 -5.61 -2.20 -17.05
N LEU A 259 -5.15 -0.95 -16.96
CA LEU A 259 -4.98 -0.11 -18.15
C LEU A 259 -3.96 -0.70 -19.12
N TYR A 260 -2.81 -1.14 -18.64
CA TYR A 260 -1.83 -1.85 -19.48
C TYR A 260 -2.48 -3.05 -20.18
N SER A 261 -3.17 -3.90 -19.44
CA SER A 261 -3.84 -5.10 -20.01
C SER A 261 -4.93 -4.74 -21.01
N THR A 262 -5.69 -3.67 -20.80
CA THR A 262 -6.74 -3.21 -21.70
C THR A 262 -6.16 -2.73 -23.03
N VAL A 263 -5.11 -1.91 -22.97
CA VAL A 263 -4.42 -1.42 -24.17
C VAL A 263 -3.71 -2.55 -24.91
N GLU A 264 -3.07 -3.47 -24.19
CA GLU A 264 -2.42 -4.66 -24.77
C GLU A 264 -3.43 -5.51 -25.53
N ARG A 265 -4.59 -5.81 -24.93
CA ARG A 265 -5.67 -6.51 -25.62
C ARG A 265 -6.06 -5.82 -26.92
N ARG A 266 -6.20 -4.49 -26.92
CA ARG A 266 -6.54 -3.69 -28.11
C ARG A 266 -5.44 -3.77 -29.17
N ILE A 267 -4.16 -3.66 -28.79
CA ILE A 267 -3.01 -3.81 -29.68
C ILE A 267 -3.04 -5.18 -30.38
N ILE A 268 -3.23 -6.27 -29.61
CA ILE A 268 -3.28 -7.64 -30.13
C ILE A 268 -4.44 -7.80 -31.12
N LEU A 269 -5.64 -7.35 -30.77
CA LEU A 269 -6.84 -7.44 -31.62
C LEU A 269 -6.64 -6.73 -32.96
N ASN A 270 -5.98 -5.59 -32.94
CA ASN A 270 -5.75 -4.77 -34.13
C ASN A 270 -4.43 -5.07 -34.87
N LYS A 271 -3.63 -6.05 -34.36
CA LYS A 271 -2.31 -6.38 -34.91
C LYS A 271 -1.37 -5.17 -34.94
N GLU A 272 -1.48 -4.29 -33.98
CA GLU A 272 -0.59 -3.15 -33.75
C GLU A 272 0.61 -3.55 -32.93
N THR A 273 1.72 -2.84 -33.01
CA THR A 273 2.94 -3.13 -32.22
C THR A 273 3.08 -2.25 -30.99
N THR A 274 2.44 -1.10 -30.99
CA THR A 274 2.47 -0.13 -29.89
C THR A 274 1.10 0.52 -29.75
N GLY A 275 0.80 1.01 -28.54
CA GLY A 275 -0.44 1.72 -28.28
C GLY A 275 -0.29 2.81 -27.23
N CYS A 276 -1.27 3.70 -27.20
CA CYS A 276 -1.40 4.72 -26.17
C CYS A 276 -2.74 4.57 -25.48
N VAL A 277 -2.79 4.88 -24.18
CA VAL A 277 -4.03 4.90 -23.39
C VAL A 277 -4.99 5.94 -23.95
N ARG A 278 -6.27 5.60 -24.03
CA ARG A 278 -7.42 6.42 -24.40
C ARG A 278 -8.36 6.55 -23.19
N ILE A 279 -9.22 7.56 -23.17
CA ILE A 279 -10.25 7.67 -22.12
C ILE A 279 -11.17 6.44 -22.13
N ALA A 280 -11.51 5.93 -23.33
CA ALA A 280 -12.32 4.71 -23.48
C ALA A 280 -11.70 3.47 -22.80
N ASP A 281 -10.37 3.37 -22.68
CA ASP A 281 -9.68 2.25 -22.02
C ASP A 281 -9.96 2.20 -20.50
N PHE A 282 -10.43 3.32 -19.91
CA PHE A 282 -10.80 3.37 -18.50
C PHE A 282 -12.01 2.51 -18.13
N GLN A 283 -12.75 2.00 -19.10
CA GLN A 283 -13.73 0.94 -18.86
C GLN A 283 -13.06 -0.32 -18.25
N GLY A 284 -11.83 -0.63 -18.64
CA GLY A 284 -11.05 -1.72 -18.06
C GLY A 284 -10.59 -1.50 -16.62
N VAL A 285 -10.70 -0.28 -16.11
CA VAL A 285 -10.34 0.07 -14.71
C VAL A 285 -11.49 -0.22 -13.73
N ILE A 286 -12.73 -0.32 -14.21
CA ILE A 286 -13.92 -0.52 -13.37
C ILE A 286 -13.77 -1.67 -12.37
N PRO A 287 -13.26 -2.87 -12.73
CA PRO A 287 -13.07 -3.96 -11.76
C PRO A 287 -12.12 -3.60 -10.61
N SER A 288 -11.10 -2.77 -10.87
CA SER A 288 -10.19 -2.29 -9.82
C SER A 288 -10.88 -1.34 -8.85
N ILE A 289 -11.81 -0.53 -9.33
CA ILE A 289 -12.59 0.39 -8.50
C ILE A 289 -13.57 -0.41 -7.64
N THR A 290 -14.41 -1.24 -8.27
CA THR A 290 -15.46 -2.02 -7.57
C THR A 290 -14.90 -2.93 -6.48
N GLY A 291 -13.71 -3.47 -6.67
CA GLY A 291 -13.04 -4.33 -5.70
C GLY A 291 -12.32 -3.60 -4.54
N LYS A 292 -12.35 -2.26 -4.51
CA LYS A 292 -11.60 -1.46 -3.53
C LYS A 292 -12.41 -0.37 -2.84
N ILE A 293 -13.67 -0.19 -3.23
CA ILE A 293 -14.62 0.72 -2.59
C ILE A 293 -15.61 -0.08 -1.73
N GLU A 294 -16.01 0.50 -0.63
CA GLU A 294 -17.14 0.05 0.18
C GLU A 294 -18.23 1.12 0.11
N LEU A 295 -19.45 0.69 -0.16
CA LEU A 295 -20.55 1.60 -0.40
C LEU A 295 -21.35 1.83 0.89
N VAL A 296 -21.91 3.04 1.03
CA VAL A 296 -23.01 3.28 1.96
C VAL A 296 -24.31 2.70 1.37
N TYR A 297 -25.36 2.65 2.18
CA TYR A 297 -26.65 2.04 1.78
C TYR A 297 -27.22 2.60 0.46
N GLU A 298 -27.15 3.91 0.28
CA GLU A 298 -27.60 4.59 -0.95
C GLU A 298 -26.76 4.16 -2.16
N GLY A 299 -25.46 3.97 -1.97
CA GLY A 299 -24.57 3.48 -3.01
C GLY A 299 -24.81 2.00 -3.37
N GLU A 300 -25.22 1.17 -2.40
CA GLU A 300 -25.59 -0.21 -2.66
C GLU A 300 -26.86 -0.31 -3.51
N GLN A 301 -27.81 0.61 -3.34
CA GLN A 301 -29.02 0.68 -4.16
C GLN A 301 -28.73 1.04 -5.62
N GLU A 302 -27.78 1.97 -5.86
CA GLU A 302 -27.34 2.33 -7.22
C GLU A 302 -26.56 1.19 -7.91
N GLY A 303 -25.84 0.41 -7.13
CA GLY A 303 -25.00 -0.68 -7.60
C GLY A 303 -23.54 -0.25 -7.86
N THR A 304 -22.63 -1.08 -7.40
CA THR A 304 -21.17 -0.81 -7.36
C THR A 304 -20.59 -0.46 -8.74
N GLN A 305 -21.10 -1.08 -9.81
CA GLN A 305 -20.63 -0.82 -11.17
C GLN A 305 -21.02 0.59 -11.64
N ILE A 306 -22.26 1.02 -11.37
CA ILE A 306 -22.75 2.37 -11.76
C ILE A 306 -21.98 3.42 -10.96
N VAL A 307 -21.77 3.21 -9.65
CA VAL A 307 -20.97 4.11 -8.82
C VAL A 307 -19.55 4.22 -9.37
N ALA A 308 -18.91 3.11 -9.78
CA ALA A 308 -17.57 3.13 -10.35
C ALA A 308 -17.52 3.90 -11.67
N GLN A 309 -18.51 3.72 -12.56
CA GLN A 309 -18.61 4.49 -13.81
C GLN A 309 -18.79 5.99 -13.54
N ASN A 310 -19.66 6.33 -12.60
CA ASN A 310 -19.88 7.72 -12.18
C ASN A 310 -18.61 8.38 -11.62
N LEU A 311 -17.78 7.63 -10.88
CA LEU A 311 -16.49 8.10 -10.38
C LEU A 311 -15.53 8.44 -11.53
N VAL A 312 -15.43 7.58 -12.56
CA VAL A 312 -14.63 7.86 -13.75
C VAL A 312 -15.15 9.12 -14.44
N GLY A 313 -16.45 9.23 -14.67
CA GLY A 313 -17.05 10.42 -15.29
C GLY A 313 -16.83 11.70 -14.49
N LYS A 314 -16.90 11.60 -13.14
CA LYS A 314 -16.65 12.74 -12.25
C LYS A 314 -15.18 13.17 -12.29
N ALA A 315 -14.25 12.20 -12.31
CA ALA A 315 -12.82 12.46 -12.40
C ALA A 315 -12.46 13.14 -13.75
N VAL A 316 -13.02 12.68 -14.86
CA VAL A 316 -12.86 13.33 -16.18
C VAL A 316 -13.36 14.78 -16.12
N ARG A 317 -14.54 15.02 -15.56
CA ARG A 317 -15.10 16.38 -15.41
C ARG A 317 -14.22 17.28 -14.54
N THR A 318 -13.69 16.76 -13.44
CA THR A 318 -12.81 17.51 -12.54
C THR A 318 -11.50 17.89 -13.25
N LEU A 319 -10.90 16.97 -13.99
CA LEU A 319 -9.69 17.24 -14.76
C LEU A 319 -9.97 18.21 -15.92
N PHE A 320 -11.07 18.02 -16.66
CA PHE A 320 -11.46 18.95 -17.71
C PHE A 320 -11.47 20.40 -17.20
N ALA A 321 -12.04 20.66 -16.02
CA ALA A 321 -12.08 21.99 -15.44
C ALA A 321 -10.69 22.57 -15.06
N ARG A 322 -9.66 21.74 -14.96
CA ARG A 322 -8.25 22.17 -14.74
C ARG A 322 -7.55 22.52 -16.05
N TYR A 323 -7.86 21.77 -17.12
CA TYR A 323 -7.21 21.91 -18.43
C TYR A 323 -7.91 22.91 -19.33
N PHE A 324 -9.23 23.08 -19.18
CA PHE A 324 -10.05 23.89 -20.06
C PHE A 324 -10.93 24.88 -19.26
N PRO A 325 -11.23 26.07 -19.82
CA PRO A 325 -12.14 27.00 -19.18
C PRO A 325 -13.56 26.42 -19.07
N SER A 326 -14.25 26.75 -17.97
CA SER A 326 -15.62 26.29 -17.79
C SER A 326 -16.53 26.81 -18.89
N PRO A 327 -17.32 25.92 -19.57
CA PRO A 327 -18.27 26.32 -20.61
C PRO A 327 -19.31 27.32 -20.12
N GLU A 328 -19.68 27.32 -18.83
CA GLU A 328 -20.67 28.22 -18.26
C GLU A 328 -20.13 29.65 -18.08
N LYS A 329 -18.83 29.82 -17.81
CA LYS A 329 -18.21 31.15 -17.69
C LYS A 329 -18.08 31.86 -19.02
N SER A 330 -17.94 31.14 -20.11
CA SER A 330 -17.92 31.72 -21.46
C SER A 330 -19.24 32.36 -21.87
N LYS A 331 -20.38 31.90 -21.35
CA LYS A 331 -21.71 32.50 -21.60
C LYS A 331 -21.89 33.90 -21.00
N LYS A 332 -21.10 34.26 -19.95
CA LYS A 332 -21.24 35.55 -19.25
C LYS A 332 -20.30 36.64 -19.76
N LYS A 333 -19.27 36.29 -20.54
CA LYS A 333 -18.37 37.24 -21.16
C LYS A 333 -18.80 37.44 -22.64
N LYS A 334 -18.67 38.64 -23.17
CA LYS A 334 -18.90 38.97 -24.59
C LYS A 334 -17.87 38.35 -25.57
N GLU A 335 -17.08 37.39 -25.11
CA GLU A 335 -16.11 36.66 -25.94
C GLU A 335 -16.79 35.47 -26.64
N PRO A 336 -16.39 35.14 -27.85
CA PRO A 336 -16.94 33.98 -28.55
C PRO A 336 -16.67 32.71 -27.74
N ASN A 337 -17.69 31.85 -27.61
CA ASN A 337 -17.55 30.58 -26.90
C ASN A 337 -16.60 29.65 -27.68
N PRO A 338 -15.44 29.26 -27.17
CA PRO A 338 -14.50 28.42 -27.88
C PRO A 338 -15.07 27.04 -28.24
N TYR A 339 -16.08 26.58 -27.50
CA TYR A 339 -16.74 25.31 -27.72
C TYR A 339 -17.86 25.36 -28.76
N GLN A 340 -18.19 26.55 -29.30
CA GLN A 340 -19.34 26.71 -30.18
C GLN A 340 -19.30 25.79 -31.41
N PRO A 341 -18.18 25.64 -32.15
CA PRO A 341 -18.13 24.75 -33.30
C PRO A 341 -18.45 23.28 -32.98
N VAL A 342 -17.99 22.78 -31.81
CA VAL A 342 -18.27 21.41 -31.33
C VAL A 342 -19.74 21.28 -30.95
N LEU A 343 -20.29 22.28 -30.24
CA LEU A 343 -21.71 22.30 -29.86
C LEU A 343 -22.64 22.32 -31.07
N ASP A 344 -22.33 23.15 -32.07
CA ASP A 344 -23.10 23.27 -33.32
C ASP A 344 -23.08 21.94 -34.10
N TRP A 345 -21.93 21.28 -34.12
CA TRP A 345 -21.78 19.98 -34.80
C TRP A 345 -22.69 18.91 -34.17
N PHE A 346 -22.67 18.75 -32.83
CA PHE A 346 -23.56 17.82 -32.14
C PHE A 346 -25.03 18.24 -32.24
N SER A 347 -25.33 19.55 -32.17
CA SER A 347 -26.70 20.07 -32.30
C SER A 347 -27.29 19.85 -33.70
N SER A 348 -26.45 19.67 -34.71
CA SER A 348 -26.86 19.33 -36.07
C SER A 348 -27.19 17.84 -36.25
N GLY A 349 -27.22 17.06 -35.17
CA GLY A 349 -27.59 15.64 -35.19
C GLY A 349 -26.47 14.71 -35.58
N HIS A 350 -25.21 15.17 -35.54
CA HIS A 350 -24.06 14.28 -35.68
C HIS A 350 -23.78 13.51 -34.41
N GLU A 351 -23.35 12.28 -34.55
CA GLU A 351 -22.94 11.38 -33.47
C GLU A 351 -21.44 11.05 -33.58
N LEU A 352 -20.78 10.93 -32.44
CA LEU A 352 -19.39 10.51 -32.36
C LEU A 352 -19.32 9.16 -31.67
N ASP A 353 -19.05 8.11 -32.42
CA ASP A 353 -18.91 6.76 -31.91
C ASP A 353 -17.42 6.42 -31.73
N LEU A 354 -16.96 6.42 -30.50
CA LEU A 354 -15.59 6.12 -30.10
C LEU A 354 -15.52 4.72 -29.46
N LEU A 355 -15.55 3.70 -30.28
CA LEU A 355 -15.39 2.32 -29.83
C LEU A 355 -13.97 2.11 -29.31
N HIS A 356 -13.86 1.44 -28.16
CA HIS A 356 -12.58 1.19 -27.50
C HIS A 356 -11.65 0.23 -28.27
N ASP A 357 -12.21 -0.65 -29.10
CA ASP A 357 -11.48 -1.71 -29.83
C ASP A 357 -10.92 -1.30 -31.18
N ILE A 358 -11.25 -0.12 -31.72
CA ILE A 358 -10.84 0.26 -33.07
C ILE A 358 -9.35 0.61 -33.17
N PRO A 359 -8.72 0.41 -34.36
CA PRO A 359 -7.33 0.74 -34.61
C PRO A 359 -7.00 2.22 -34.33
N ALA A 360 -5.76 2.50 -33.96
CA ALA A 360 -5.31 3.87 -33.61
C ALA A 360 -5.54 4.88 -34.71
N LYS A 361 -5.28 4.52 -35.99
CA LYS A 361 -5.51 5.41 -37.13
C LYS A 361 -6.97 5.76 -37.33
N GLN A 362 -7.87 4.79 -37.15
CA GLN A 362 -9.32 5.02 -37.28
C GLN A 362 -9.81 5.91 -36.14
N TYR A 363 -9.37 5.64 -34.92
CA TYR A 363 -9.70 6.43 -33.72
C TYR A 363 -9.29 7.90 -33.90
N GLN A 364 -8.05 8.14 -34.31
CA GLN A 364 -7.55 9.48 -34.62
C GLN A 364 -8.37 10.18 -35.70
N LYS A 365 -8.72 9.46 -36.78
CA LYS A 365 -9.55 10.01 -37.87
C LYS A 365 -10.93 10.41 -37.39
N THR A 366 -11.56 9.59 -36.55
CA THR A 366 -12.89 9.84 -36.00
C THR A 366 -12.88 11.10 -35.11
N LEU A 367 -11.93 11.23 -34.18
CA LEU A 367 -11.78 12.43 -33.35
C LEU A 367 -11.48 13.69 -34.15
N SER A 368 -10.55 13.60 -35.12
CA SER A 368 -10.19 14.73 -35.97
C SER A 368 -11.31 15.15 -36.92
N GLY A 369 -12.36 14.35 -37.06
CA GLY A 369 -13.56 14.68 -37.84
C GLY A 369 -14.50 15.67 -37.15
N VAL A 370 -14.33 15.93 -35.85
CA VAL A 370 -15.14 16.89 -35.10
C VAL A 370 -14.58 18.30 -35.28
N PRO A 371 -15.31 19.23 -35.89
CA PRO A 371 -14.84 20.59 -36.16
C PRO A 371 -14.59 21.35 -34.86
N GLY A 372 -13.49 22.11 -34.79
CA GLY A 372 -13.14 22.95 -33.65
C GLY A 372 -12.45 22.22 -32.48
N LEU A 373 -12.48 20.88 -32.45
CA LEU A 373 -11.92 20.12 -31.32
C LEU A 373 -10.39 20.25 -31.22
N LYS A 374 -9.72 20.14 -32.37
CA LYS A 374 -8.26 20.30 -32.45
C LYS A 374 -7.82 21.72 -32.14
N GLU A 375 -8.58 22.70 -32.64
CA GLU A 375 -8.36 24.13 -32.43
C GLU A 375 -8.47 24.51 -30.95
N ILE A 376 -9.45 23.96 -30.24
CA ILE A 376 -9.59 24.15 -28.78
C ILE A 376 -8.34 23.66 -28.07
N VAL A 377 -7.89 22.43 -28.35
CA VAL A 377 -6.69 21.89 -27.71
C VAL A 377 -5.46 22.73 -28.02
N GLN A 378 -5.29 23.18 -29.28
CA GLN A 378 -4.18 24.03 -29.65
C GLN A 378 -4.23 25.42 -29.01
N GLN A 379 -5.41 25.95 -28.78
CA GLN A 379 -5.61 27.25 -28.14
C GLN A 379 -5.21 27.21 -26.66
N PHE A 380 -5.60 26.19 -25.93
CA PHE A 380 -5.40 26.10 -24.48
C PHE A 380 -4.14 25.31 -24.11
N HIS A 381 -3.70 24.37 -24.94
CA HIS A 381 -2.53 23.54 -24.77
C HIS A 381 -1.65 23.48 -26.02
N PRO A 382 -1.05 24.61 -26.47
CA PRO A 382 -0.27 24.67 -27.68
C PRO A 382 0.91 23.71 -27.78
N PRO A 383 1.58 23.31 -26.67
CA PRO A 383 2.67 22.33 -26.72
C PRO A 383 2.20 20.88 -26.92
N ALA A 384 0.92 20.55 -26.64
CA ALA A 384 0.41 19.18 -26.74
C ALA A 384 0.47 18.67 -28.21
N LYS A 385 1.08 17.52 -28.42
CA LYS A 385 1.22 16.87 -29.73
C LYS A 385 1.03 15.35 -29.59
N GLY A 386 0.69 14.72 -30.76
CA GLY A 386 0.57 13.27 -30.82
C GLY A 386 -0.48 12.72 -29.86
N ASP A 387 -0.11 11.76 -29.06
CA ASP A 387 -1.03 11.05 -28.16
C ASP A 387 -1.59 11.92 -27.03
N GLU A 388 -0.82 12.89 -26.53
CA GLU A 388 -1.30 13.84 -25.52
C GLU A 388 -2.39 14.74 -26.12
N GLN A 389 -2.20 15.20 -27.35
CA GLN A 389 -3.21 15.97 -28.06
C GLN A 389 -4.49 15.15 -28.28
N LEU A 390 -4.36 13.88 -28.67
CA LEU A 390 -5.51 13.00 -28.83
C LEU A 390 -6.29 12.81 -27.53
N LEU A 391 -5.59 12.55 -26.43
CA LEU A 391 -6.22 12.37 -25.12
C LEU A 391 -6.93 13.64 -24.63
N LEU A 392 -6.41 14.83 -24.96
CA LEU A 392 -7.06 16.10 -24.65
C LEU A 392 -8.27 16.39 -25.56
N MET A 393 -8.34 15.77 -26.73
CA MET A 393 -9.50 15.88 -27.66
C MET A 393 -10.65 14.97 -27.23
N GLU A 394 -10.39 13.87 -26.53
CA GLU A 394 -11.39 12.97 -25.94
C GLU A 394 -12.15 13.62 -24.81
#